data_cb3e732af098ac1685701217cceebd4b
#
_entry.id   cb3e732af098ac1685701217cceebd4b
#
_cell.length_a   1.000
_cell.length_b   1.000
_cell.length_c   1.000
_cell.angle_alpha   90.00
_cell.angle_beta   90.00
_cell.angle_gamma   90.00
#
_symmetry.space_group_name_H-M   'P 1'
#
loop_
_entity.id
_entity.type
_entity.pdbx_description
1 polymer ?
#
loop_
_entity_poly.entity_id
_entity_poly.type
_entity_poly.pdbx_seq_one_letter_code
_entity_poly.pdbx_strand_id
1 'polypeptide(L)'
;MISEQLSFLPDSLPDSHPFPPARERTVWNALPQRVKDRFLKAGEAALAATIAPLPLSLWLDFSHTGRRTAWEDAYFSRRARLCALVCAECVEHGGRFLDAIADTVWALCEESAWQLPAHNSYIRDTPQLPLPDTTRPIVDLFAAETGALLALTRYLLSDELDTAAPGITVRMEREPNTRILTPYFTSHFWWMGNGAEPMCNWTSWCTQNVLLTVFLLPTTQQQRKAAVKQAAYSLDCFLKDYGADGCCNEGAQYYRHAGLTLWGCLDILSTVAPEAFSPLFHAPKIKNIAEYILSLIHI
;
A
#
# COMPACT_ATOMS: atom_id res chain seq x y z
N MET A 1 1.71 21.38 -10.33
CA MET A 1 1.14 21.69 -8.99
C MET A 1 1.95 21.00 -7.89
N ILE A 2 2.00 19.69 -7.82
CA ILE A 2 2.77 18.97 -6.79
C ILE A 2 4.27 19.00 -7.09
N SER A 3 4.67 18.81 -8.35
CA SER A 3 6.07 18.89 -8.77
C SER A 3 6.71 20.27 -8.58
N GLU A 4 5.94 21.33 -8.57
CA GLU A 4 6.43 22.70 -8.28
C GLU A 4 6.98 22.82 -6.84
N GLN A 5 6.44 22.01 -5.92
CA GLN A 5 6.87 21.99 -4.53
C GLN A 5 8.23 21.32 -4.32
N LEU A 6 8.76 20.61 -5.32
CA LEU A 6 10.06 19.94 -5.22
C LEU A 6 11.24 20.90 -4.99
N SER A 7 11.08 22.18 -5.34
CA SER A 7 12.08 23.23 -5.04
C SER A 7 12.23 23.53 -3.53
N PHE A 8 11.25 23.13 -2.73
CA PHE A 8 11.22 23.33 -1.28
C PHE A 8 11.58 22.07 -0.48
N LEU A 9 12.05 21.01 -1.17
CA LEU A 9 12.45 19.77 -0.49
C LEU A 9 13.67 20.00 0.41
N PRO A 10 13.64 19.48 1.65
CA PRO A 10 14.80 19.51 2.52
C PRO A 10 15.93 18.62 1.99
N ASP A 11 17.17 18.87 2.47
CA ASP A 11 18.33 18.07 2.11
C ASP A 11 18.21 16.62 2.56
N SER A 12 17.53 16.36 3.66
CA SER A 12 17.26 15.02 4.20
C SER A 12 15.78 14.84 4.47
N LEU A 13 15.24 13.71 4.04
CA LEU A 13 13.86 13.29 4.28
C LEU A 13 13.86 12.28 5.45
N PRO A 14 13.09 12.54 6.54
CA PRO A 14 12.99 11.65 7.69
C PRO A 14 12.26 10.34 7.37
N ASP A 15 12.27 9.40 8.30
CA ASP A 15 11.36 8.26 8.29
C ASP A 15 9.91 8.73 8.53
N SER A 16 8.95 8.01 8.00
CA SER A 16 7.53 8.23 8.33
C SER A 16 7.16 7.40 9.55
N HIS A 17 6.39 7.99 10.44
CA HIS A 17 5.86 7.34 11.64
C HIS A 17 4.33 7.49 11.68
N PRO A 18 3.59 6.78 10.80
CA PRO A 18 2.15 6.98 10.65
C PRO A 18 1.35 6.54 11.88
N PHE A 19 1.90 5.59 12.65
CA PHE A 19 1.33 5.05 13.88
C PHE A 19 2.44 4.79 14.90
N PRO A 20 2.14 4.75 16.21
CA PRO A 20 3.12 4.32 17.21
C PRO A 20 3.43 2.83 17.03
N PRO A 21 4.71 2.39 17.13
CA PRO A 21 5.04 0.97 17.14
C PRO A 21 4.38 0.27 18.34
N ALA A 22 4.21 -1.05 18.29
CA ALA A 22 3.48 -1.82 19.30
C ALA A 22 4.04 -1.63 20.71
N ARG A 23 5.35 -1.45 20.84
CA ARG A 23 6.04 -1.18 22.13
C ARG A 23 5.64 0.15 22.78
N GLU A 24 5.11 1.12 22.05
CA GLU A 24 4.62 2.39 22.61
C GLU A 24 3.24 2.21 23.26
N ARG A 25 3.21 1.55 24.40
CA ARG A 25 1.98 1.10 25.07
C ARG A 25 1.00 2.21 25.46
N THR A 26 1.48 3.44 25.65
CA THR A 26 0.63 4.55 26.09
C THR A 26 -0.54 4.78 25.11
N VAL A 27 -0.27 4.80 23.81
CA VAL A 27 -1.29 5.05 22.77
C VAL A 27 -2.19 3.83 22.61
N TRP A 28 -1.62 2.63 22.49
CA TRP A 28 -2.39 1.39 22.32
C TRP A 28 -3.29 1.10 23.53
N ASN A 29 -2.80 1.35 24.75
CA ASN A 29 -3.58 1.18 25.96
C ASN A 29 -4.69 2.23 26.11
N ALA A 30 -4.56 3.42 25.51
CA ALA A 30 -5.56 4.47 25.55
C ALA A 30 -6.73 4.25 24.57
N LEU A 31 -6.64 3.26 23.66
CA LEU A 31 -7.73 2.95 22.75
C LEU A 31 -9.03 2.60 23.50
N PRO A 32 -10.20 3.07 23.01
CA PRO A 32 -11.49 2.70 23.59
C PRO A 32 -11.67 1.17 23.63
N GLN A 33 -12.25 0.65 24.71
CA GLN A 33 -12.39 -0.80 24.92
C GLN A 33 -13.09 -1.50 23.73
N ARG A 34 -14.15 -0.90 23.19
CA ARG A 34 -14.85 -1.43 22.00
C ARG A 34 -13.95 -1.62 20.77
N VAL A 35 -12.92 -0.76 20.63
CA VAL A 35 -11.94 -0.85 19.52
C VAL A 35 -10.99 -2.00 19.78
N LYS A 36 -10.48 -2.12 21.03
CA LYS A 36 -9.64 -3.23 21.44
C LYS A 36 -10.36 -4.57 21.24
N ASP A 37 -11.59 -4.69 21.73
CA ASP A 37 -12.41 -5.92 21.62
C ASP A 37 -12.61 -6.31 20.15
N ARG A 38 -12.82 -5.33 19.26
CA ARG A 38 -12.96 -5.57 17.83
C ARG A 38 -11.69 -6.14 17.21
N PHE A 39 -10.52 -5.55 17.54
CA PHE A 39 -9.23 -6.03 17.01
C PHE A 39 -8.88 -7.41 17.59
N LEU A 40 -9.07 -7.64 18.88
CA LEU A 40 -8.82 -8.94 19.49
C LEU A 40 -9.71 -10.03 18.91
N LYS A 41 -11.02 -9.76 18.77
CA LYS A 41 -11.95 -10.71 18.13
C LYS A 41 -11.55 -11.06 16.71
N ALA A 42 -11.12 -10.07 15.91
CA ALA A 42 -10.65 -10.29 14.54
C ALA A 42 -9.34 -11.11 14.53
N GLY A 43 -8.41 -10.81 15.43
CA GLY A 43 -7.16 -11.55 15.61
C GLY A 43 -7.37 -13.00 16.03
N GLU A 44 -8.29 -13.26 16.95
CA GLU A 44 -8.66 -14.62 17.38
C GLU A 44 -9.27 -15.43 16.25
N ALA A 45 -10.17 -14.84 15.47
CA ALA A 45 -10.73 -15.48 14.28
C ALA A 45 -9.64 -15.77 13.24
N ALA A 46 -8.72 -14.84 13.03
CA ALA A 46 -7.58 -15.03 12.14
C ALA A 46 -6.62 -16.11 12.66
N LEU A 47 -6.34 -16.17 13.97
CA LEU A 47 -5.49 -17.19 14.58
C LEU A 47 -6.07 -18.60 14.38
N ALA A 48 -7.37 -18.75 14.50
CA ALA A 48 -8.07 -20.02 14.28
C ALA A 48 -8.19 -20.45 12.80
N ALA A 49 -8.08 -19.50 11.87
CA ALA A 49 -8.18 -19.78 10.45
C ALA A 49 -6.87 -20.37 9.90
N THR A 50 -6.95 -21.17 8.85
CA THR A 50 -5.78 -21.65 8.09
C THR A 50 -5.34 -20.65 7.04
N ILE A 51 -4.06 -20.67 6.68
CA ILE A 51 -3.55 -19.88 5.55
C ILE A 51 -4.08 -20.52 4.25
N ALA A 52 -4.86 -19.77 3.48
CA ALA A 52 -5.44 -20.26 2.24
C ALA A 52 -4.35 -20.64 1.23
N PRO A 53 -4.41 -21.82 0.59
CA PRO A 53 -3.46 -22.19 -0.45
C PRO A 53 -3.67 -21.37 -1.72
N LEU A 54 -2.58 -21.06 -2.44
CA LEU A 54 -2.60 -20.40 -3.75
C LEU A 54 -1.94 -21.31 -4.81
N PRO A 55 -2.59 -22.41 -5.23
CA PRO A 55 -2.05 -23.30 -6.23
C PRO A 55 -2.10 -22.67 -7.63
N LEU A 56 -1.20 -23.08 -8.50
CA LEU A 56 -1.11 -22.61 -9.88
C LEU A 56 -2.44 -22.74 -10.65
N SER A 57 -3.24 -23.76 -10.36
CA SER A 57 -4.54 -23.97 -11.00
C SER A 57 -5.51 -22.80 -10.77
N LEU A 58 -5.49 -22.16 -9.61
CA LEU A 58 -6.30 -20.97 -9.37
C LEU A 58 -5.79 -19.73 -10.13
N TRP A 59 -4.47 -19.61 -10.30
CA TRP A 59 -3.88 -18.57 -11.14
C TRP A 59 -4.33 -18.71 -12.60
N LEU A 60 -4.23 -19.95 -13.14
CA LEU A 60 -4.57 -20.23 -14.53
C LEU A 60 -6.07 -20.18 -14.82
N ASP A 61 -6.94 -20.24 -13.80
CA ASP A 61 -8.39 -20.14 -13.99
C ASP A 61 -8.77 -18.83 -14.71
N PHE A 62 -8.06 -17.73 -14.42
CA PHE A 62 -8.28 -16.46 -15.12
C PHE A 62 -7.99 -16.57 -16.63
N SER A 63 -6.87 -17.14 -17.01
CA SER A 63 -6.51 -17.29 -18.43
C SER A 63 -7.39 -18.28 -19.18
N HIS A 64 -7.93 -19.29 -18.50
CA HIS A 64 -8.75 -20.33 -19.10
C HIS A 64 -10.23 -19.95 -19.19
N THR A 65 -10.75 -19.24 -18.20
CA THR A 65 -12.19 -19.02 -18.05
C THR A 65 -12.59 -17.54 -17.86
N GLY A 66 -11.62 -16.66 -17.66
CA GLY A 66 -11.85 -15.26 -17.26
C GLY A 66 -12.23 -15.09 -15.78
N ARG A 67 -12.29 -16.18 -15.02
CA ARG A 67 -12.73 -16.15 -13.62
C ARG A 67 -11.56 -15.80 -12.71
N ARG A 68 -11.73 -14.81 -11.85
CA ARG A 68 -10.70 -14.29 -10.95
C ARG A 68 -10.99 -14.50 -9.45
N THR A 69 -12.25 -14.72 -9.10
CA THR A 69 -12.73 -14.72 -7.71
C THR A 69 -12.04 -15.72 -6.81
N ALA A 70 -11.86 -16.98 -7.27
CA ALA A 70 -11.26 -18.01 -6.44
C ALA A 70 -9.80 -17.73 -6.05
N TRP A 71 -9.01 -17.16 -6.98
CA TRP A 71 -7.68 -16.67 -6.66
C TRP A 71 -7.73 -15.49 -5.71
N GLU A 72 -8.56 -14.48 -6.02
CA GLU A 72 -8.67 -13.25 -5.25
C GLU A 72 -9.15 -13.50 -3.81
N ASP A 73 -10.12 -14.36 -3.61
CA ASP A 73 -10.60 -14.73 -2.27
C ASP A 73 -9.47 -15.31 -1.41
N ALA A 74 -8.70 -16.25 -1.95
CA ALA A 74 -7.56 -16.84 -1.25
C ALA A 74 -6.43 -15.83 -1.02
N TYR A 75 -6.12 -15.01 -2.03
CA TYR A 75 -5.10 -13.97 -2.00
C TYR A 75 -5.41 -12.90 -0.94
N PHE A 76 -6.62 -12.33 -0.97
CA PHE A 76 -7.01 -11.30 -0.02
C PHE A 76 -7.20 -11.83 1.40
N SER A 77 -7.64 -13.09 1.56
CA SER A 77 -7.77 -13.70 2.89
C SER A 77 -6.44 -13.77 3.63
N ARG A 78 -5.31 -14.02 2.93
CA ARG A 78 -3.97 -14.00 3.53
C ARG A 78 -3.60 -12.61 4.06
N ARG A 79 -3.87 -11.55 3.26
CA ARG A 79 -3.57 -10.16 3.65
C ARG A 79 -4.46 -9.69 4.79
N ALA A 80 -5.74 -9.99 4.72
CA ALA A 80 -6.70 -9.72 5.80
C ALA A 80 -6.31 -10.44 7.11
N ARG A 81 -5.85 -11.70 7.01
CA ARG A 81 -5.32 -12.46 8.14
C ARG A 81 -4.14 -11.71 8.79
N LEU A 82 -3.14 -11.30 7.99
CA LEU A 82 -1.99 -10.57 8.51
C LEU A 82 -2.41 -9.27 9.21
N CYS A 83 -3.27 -8.47 8.58
CA CYS A 83 -3.78 -7.23 9.18
C CYS A 83 -4.46 -7.49 10.53
N ALA A 84 -5.33 -8.50 10.61
CA ALA A 84 -6.07 -8.81 11.83
C ALA A 84 -5.14 -9.25 12.97
N LEU A 85 -4.17 -10.12 12.67
CA LEU A 85 -3.19 -10.60 13.65
C LEU A 85 -2.28 -9.47 14.15
N VAL A 86 -1.78 -8.62 13.25
CA VAL A 86 -0.91 -7.48 13.59
C VAL A 86 -1.66 -6.48 14.47
N CYS A 87 -2.89 -6.12 14.10
CA CYS A 87 -3.69 -5.19 14.92
C CYS A 87 -3.98 -5.78 16.32
N ALA A 88 -4.26 -7.07 16.41
CA ALA A 88 -4.49 -7.74 17.68
C ALA A 88 -3.23 -7.77 18.56
N GLU A 89 -2.06 -8.09 17.97
CA GLU A 89 -0.79 -8.06 18.70
C GLU A 89 -0.44 -6.64 19.16
N CYS A 90 -0.61 -5.62 18.32
CA CYS A 90 -0.40 -4.22 18.72
C CYS A 90 -1.29 -3.82 19.90
N VAL A 91 -2.52 -4.31 19.99
CA VAL A 91 -3.45 -4.02 21.08
C VAL A 91 -3.09 -4.79 22.34
N GLU A 92 -2.89 -6.10 22.24
CA GLU A 92 -2.65 -6.99 23.40
C GLU A 92 -1.19 -6.95 23.84
N HIS A 93 -0.27 -7.02 22.89
CA HIS A 93 1.19 -7.05 23.13
C HIS A 93 1.61 -8.21 24.06
N GLY A 94 0.97 -9.36 23.88
CA GLY A 94 1.20 -10.56 24.68
C GLY A 94 2.04 -11.63 24.00
N GLY A 95 2.36 -11.45 22.74
CA GLY A 95 3.17 -12.38 21.93
C GLY A 95 2.41 -13.58 21.36
N ARG A 96 1.13 -13.77 21.73
CA ARG A 96 0.38 -14.98 21.30
C ARG A 96 0.03 -15.01 19.82
N PHE A 97 0.13 -13.89 19.11
CA PHE A 97 -0.13 -13.81 17.66
C PHE A 97 1.14 -13.87 16.84
N LEU A 98 2.33 -13.75 17.44
CA LEU A 98 3.60 -13.57 16.73
C LEU A 98 3.94 -14.76 15.79
N ASP A 99 3.77 -15.99 16.23
CA ASP A 99 4.01 -17.17 15.40
C ASP A 99 3.09 -17.17 14.16
N ALA A 100 1.81 -16.86 14.36
CA ALA A 100 0.84 -16.81 13.27
C ALA A 100 1.09 -15.62 12.30
N ILE A 101 1.63 -14.50 12.81
CA ILE A 101 2.11 -13.38 11.98
C ILE A 101 3.31 -13.84 11.16
N ALA A 102 4.31 -14.45 11.78
CA ALA A 102 5.50 -14.95 11.11
C ALA A 102 5.17 -15.97 10.01
N ASP A 103 4.29 -16.93 10.30
CA ASP A 103 3.80 -17.91 9.30
C ASP A 103 3.10 -17.23 8.12
N THR A 104 2.28 -16.21 8.40
CA THR A 104 1.56 -15.49 7.35
C THR A 104 2.52 -14.63 6.51
N VAL A 105 3.48 -13.95 7.14
CA VAL A 105 4.56 -13.21 6.45
C VAL A 105 5.37 -14.17 5.58
N TRP A 106 5.76 -15.34 6.12
CA TRP A 106 6.46 -16.36 5.36
C TRP A 106 5.69 -16.77 4.12
N ALA A 107 4.39 -17.10 4.29
CA ALA A 107 3.53 -17.51 3.18
C ALA A 107 3.38 -16.40 2.10
N LEU A 108 3.33 -15.12 2.49
CA LEU A 108 3.30 -14.00 1.54
C LEU A 108 4.63 -13.85 0.79
N CYS A 109 5.75 -14.06 1.47
CA CYS A 109 7.08 -13.99 0.86
C CYS A 109 7.33 -15.18 -0.11
N GLU A 110 6.69 -16.33 0.09
CA GLU A 110 6.79 -17.51 -0.79
C GLU A 110 5.84 -17.44 -2.01
N GLU A 111 4.95 -16.44 -2.10
CA GLU A 111 4.14 -16.27 -3.31
C GLU A 111 5.04 -15.98 -4.52
N SER A 112 4.79 -16.64 -5.65
CA SER A 112 5.55 -16.41 -6.89
C SER A 112 5.37 -14.98 -7.42
N ALA A 113 4.22 -14.36 -7.18
CA ALA A 113 3.89 -13.01 -7.60
C ALA A 113 2.91 -12.36 -6.63
N TRP A 114 3.01 -11.02 -6.51
CA TRP A 114 2.06 -10.24 -5.70
C TRP A 114 1.00 -9.53 -6.55
N GLN A 115 1.21 -9.37 -7.86
CA GLN A 115 0.16 -8.89 -8.76
C GLN A 115 -0.93 -9.96 -8.96
N LEU A 116 -2.13 -9.52 -9.32
CA LEU A 116 -3.20 -10.44 -9.66
C LEU A 116 -3.03 -11.03 -11.06
N PRO A 117 -3.57 -12.23 -11.32
CA PRO A 117 -3.61 -12.83 -12.67
C PRO A 117 -4.20 -11.87 -13.72
N ALA A 118 -5.25 -11.12 -13.35
CA ALA A 118 -5.90 -10.14 -14.21
C ALA A 118 -5.06 -8.87 -14.47
N HIS A 119 -3.93 -8.70 -13.78
CA HIS A 119 -3.03 -7.56 -13.91
C HIS A 119 -1.63 -7.98 -14.39
N ASN A 120 -1.49 -9.21 -14.90
CA ASN A 120 -0.21 -9.78 -15.30
C ASN A 120 0.22 -9.35 -16.71
N SER A 121 0.27 -8.05 -16.97
CA SER A 121 0.76 -7.44 -18.21
C SER A 121 1.60 -6.21 -17.93
N TYR A 122 2.66 -6.00 -18.72
CA TYR A 122 3.51 -4.80 -18.64
C TYR A 122 2.92 -3.61 -19.38
N ILE A 123 1.96 -3.83 -20.26
CA ILE A 123 1.34 -2.81 -21.10
C ILE A 123 -0.16 -2.75 -20.77
N ARG A 124 -0.66 -1.56 -20.55
CA ARG A 124 -2.07 -1.30 -20.28
C ARG A 124 -2.96 -1.86 -21.40
N ASP A 125 -4.08 -2.45 -21.01
CA ASP A 125 -5.14 -2.94 -21.91
C ASP A 125 -4.66 -3.97 -22.96
N THR A 126 -3.61 -4.75 -22.62
CA THR A 126 -3.14 -5.87 -23.43
C THR A 126 -3.47 -7.20 -22.79
N PRO A 127 -3.47 -8.32 -23.55
CA PRO A 127 -3.67 -9.66 -23.00
C PRO A 127 -2.68 -9.97 -21.87
N GLN A 128 -3.17 -10.63 -20.84
CA GLN A 128 -2.36 -11.00 -19.69
C GLN A 128 -1.39 -12.14 -20.06
N LEU A 129 -0.19 -12.10 -19.50
CA LEU A 129 0.76 -13.19 -19.58
C LEU A 129 0.21 -14.41 -18.82
N PRO A 130 0.38 -15.64 -19.32
CA PRO A 130 -0.18 -16.84 -18.69
C PRO A 130 0.42 -17.12 -17.31
N LEU A 131 1.70 -16.81 -17.11
CA LEU A 131 2.41 -16.94 -15.85
C LEU A 131 3.16 -15.64 -15.51
N PRO A 132 3.36 -15.36 -14.21
CA PRO A 132 4.17 -14.22 -13.82
C PRO A 132 5.66 -14.47 -14.14
N ASP A 133 6.34 -13.43 -14.61
CA ASP A 133 7.79 -13.44 -14.71
C ASP A 133 8.38 -12.99 -13.35
N THR A 134 8.91 -13.94 -12.59
CA THR A 134 9.48 -13.68 -11.27
C THR A 134 10.78 -12.88 -11.31
N THR A 135 11.42 -12.79 -12.49
CA THR A 135 12.64 -11.98 -12.70
C THR A 135 12.32 -10.52 -13.02
N ARG A 136 11.07 -10.25 -13.42
CA ARG A 136 10.57 -8.91 -13.78
C ARG A 136 9.21 -8.65 -13.11
N PRO A 137 9.18 -8.41 -11.79
CA PRO A 137 7.94 -8.20 -11.06
C PRO A 137 7.12 -7.02 -11.60
N ILE A 138 5.79 -7.18 -11.62
CA ILE A 138 4.85 -6.12 -11.96
C ILE A 138 4.36 -5.48 -10.66
N VAL A 139 4.44 -4.15 -10.59
CA VAL A 139 3.85 -3.38 -9.48
C VAL A 139 2.45 -2.92 -9.91
N ASP A 140 1.45 -3.73 -9.56
CA ASP A 140 0.04 -3.39 -9.64
C ASP A 140 -0.48 -2.84 -8.30
N LEU A 141 -1.77 -2.57 -8.19
CA LEU A 141 -2.44 -2.11 -6.97
C LEU A 141 -2.09 -2.96 -5.76
N PHE A 142 -2.20 -4.27 -5.89
CA PHE A 142 -2.15 -5.22 -4.79
C PHE A 142 -0.74 -5.70 -4.48
N ALA A 143 0.15 -5.68 -5.46
CA ALA A 143 1.58 -5.83 -5.22
C ALA A 143 2.10 -4.65 -4.37
N ALA A 144 1.72 -3.41 -4.74
CA ALA A 144 2.06 -2.22 -3.96
C ALA A 144 1.51 -2.28 -2.53
N GLU A 145 0.22 -2.67 -2.36
CA GLU A 145 -0.38 -2.88 -1.02
C GLU A 145 0.33 -3.97 -0.22
N THR A 146 0.74 -5.07 -0.85
CA THR A 146 1.46 -6.15 -0.16
C THR A 146 2.82 -5.65 0.35
N GLY A 147 3.53 -4.85 -0.47
CA GLY A 147 4.78 -4.21 -0.05
C GLY A 147 4.58 -3.28 1.14
N ALA A 148 3.57 -2.42 1.09
CA ALA A 148 3.22 -1.50 2.18
C ALA A 148 2.78 -2.25 3.46
N LEU A 149 2.00 -3.33 3.32
CA LEU A 149 1.56 -4.16 4.44
C LEU A 149 2.75 -4.81 5.16
N LEU A 150 3.70 -5.39 4.42
CA LEU A 150 4.90 -5.97 5.03
C LEU A 150 5.78 -4.91 5.69
N ALA A 151 5.97 -3.76 5.03
CA ALA A 151 6.73 -2.64 5.58
C ALA A 151 6.10 -2.11 6.88
N LEU A 152 4.76 -1.96 6.91
CA LEU A 152 4.03 -1.52 8.10
C LEU A 152 4.06 -2.56 9.21
N THR A 153 3.90 -3.85 8.90
CA THR A 153 4.00 -4.95 9.87
C THR A 153 5.37 -4.95 10.54
N ARG A 154 6.44 -4.82 9.75
CA ARG A 154 7.79 -4.71 10.24
C ARG A 154 7.97 -3.49 11.15
N TYR A 155 7.52 -2.33 10.70
CA TYR A 155 7.59 -1.08 11.48
C TYR A 155 6.91 -1.21 12.84
N LEU A 156 5.75 -1.85 12.88
CA LEU A 156 4.97 -2.00 14.12
C LEU A 156 5.54 -3.02 15.12
N LEU A 157 6.15 -4.11 14.63
CA LEU A 157 6.46 -5.31 15.41
C LEU A 157 7.88 -5.87 15.18
N SER A 158 8.87 -5.06 14.73
CA SER A 158 10.19 -5.59 14.37
C SER A 158 10.88 -6.33 15.50
N ASP A 159 10.91 -5.75 16.70
CA ASP A 159 11.64 -6.30 17.84
C ASP A 159 10.99 -7.60 18.33
N GLU A 160 9.66 -7.62 18.35
CA GLU A 160 8.86 -8.77 18.76
C GLU A 160 8.99 -9.92 17.75
N LEU A 161 8.94 -9.59 16.46
CA LEU A 161 9.05 -10.59 15.38
C LEU A 161 10.46 -11.17 15.29
N ASP A 162 11.53 -10.38 15.44
CA ASP A 162 12.89 -10.90 15.43
C ASP A 162 13.18 -11.76 16.68
N THR A 163 12.47 -11.54 17.78
CA THR A 163 12.54 -12.39 18.97
C THR A 163 11.84 -13.74 18.72
N ALA A 164 10.65 -13.73 18.10
CA ALA A 164 9.86 -14.93 17.86
C ALA A 164 10.39 -15.75 16.65
N ALA A 165 10.81 -15.08 15.60
CA ALA A 165 11.30 -15.68 14.36
C ALA A 165 12.55 -14.94 13.84
N PRO A 166 13.74 -15.23 14.37
CA PRO A 166 14.97 -14.51 14.03
C PRO A 166 15.25 -14.45 12.54
N GLY A 167 15.40 -13.22 12.02
CA GLY A 167 15.68 -12.95 10.61
C GLY A 167 14.44 -12.78 9.72
N ILE A 168 13.23 -12.89 10.26
CA ILE A 168 12.00 -12.68 9.46
C ILE A 168 11.89 -11.21 8.98
N THR A 169 12.34 -10.26 9.79
CA THR A 169 12.33 -8.83 9.45
C THR A 169 13.27 -8.50 8.28
N VAL A 170 14.40 -9.19 8.17
CA VAL A 170 15.30 -9.08 7.01
C VAL A 170 14.60 -9.53 5.73
N ARG A 171 13.77 -10.57 5.82
CA ARG A 171 12.97 -11.02 4.68
C ARG A 171 11.87 -10.01 4.31
N MET A 172 11.24 -9.41 5.32
CA MET A 172 10.23 -8.34 5.14
C MET A 172 10.82 -7.06 4.53
N GLU A 173 12.12 -6.84 4.63
CA GLU A 173 12.83 -5.79 3.91
C GLU A 173 13.16 -6.20 2.48
N ARG A 174 13.71 -7.40 2.31
CA ARG A 174 14.23 -7.89 1.04
C ARG A 174 13.12 -8.06 -0.01
N GLU A 175 12.00 -8.68 0.36
CA GLU A 175 10.94 -8.99 -0.61
C GLU A 175 10.27 -7.72 -1.17
N PRO A 176 9.86 -6.70 -0.37
CA PRO A 176 9.36 -5.44 -0.92
C PRO A 176 10.43 -4.66 -1.70
N ASN A 177 11.70 -4.70 -1.29
CA ASN A 177 12.78 -4.09 -2.08
C ASN A 177 12.88 -4.72 -3.46
N THR A 178 12.86 -6.05 -3.55
CA THR A 178 13.01 -6.79 -4.81
C THR A 178 11.78 -6.65 -5.70
N ARG A 179 10.57 -6.73 -5.12
CA ARG A 179 9.32 -6.84 -5.88
C ARG A 179 8.62 -5.51 -6.11
N ILE A 180 8.91 -4.48 -5.30
CA ILE A 180 8.24 -3.17 -5.39
C ILE A 180 9.25 -2.06 -5.67
N LEU A 181 10.26 -1.85 -4.79
CA LEU A 181 11.11 -0.68 -4.89
C LEU A 181 12.08 -0.76 -6.07
N THR A 182 12.74 -1.90 -6.28
CA THR A 182 13.63 -2.06 -7.43
C THR A 182 12.89 -1.87 -8.76
N PRO A 183 11.75 -2.54 -9.04
CA PRO A 183 10.98 -2.28 -10.24
C PRO A 183 10.49 -0.84 -10.35
N TYR A 184 10.04 -0.23 -9.25
CA TYR A 184 9.59 1.17 -9.24
C TYR A 184 10.68 2.16 -9.67
N PHE A 185 11.92 1.94 -9.27
CA PHE A 185 13.04 2.81 -9.63
C PHE A 185 13.68 2.50 -10.99
N THR A 186 13.48 1.30 -11.54
CA THR A 186 14.15 0.85 -12.76
C THR A 186 13.23 0.66 -13.96
N SER A 187 11.92 0.65 -13.75
CA SER A 187 10.92 0.45 -14.79
C SER A 187 9.89 1.58 -14.77
N HIS A 188 9.22 1.79 -15.90
CA HIS A 188 8.09 2.71 -15.97
C HIS A 188 6.80 1.91 -16.12
N PHE A 189 5.93 1.99 -15.12
CA PHE A 189 4.59 1.41 -15.17
C PHE A 189 3.61 2.44 -15.73
N TRP A 190 2.61 2.00 -16.50
CA TRP A 190 1.66 2.89 -17.14
C TRP A 190 0.95 3.83 -16.15
N TRP A 191 0.67 3.36 -14.94
CA TRP A 191 0.03 4.16 -13.90
C TRP A 191 0.91 5.28 -13.33
N MET A 192 2.20 5.28 -13.62
CA MET A 192 3.10 6.40 -13.26
C MET A 192 2.82 7.64 -14.11
N GLY A 193 2.12 7.48 -15.25
CA GLY A 193 1.76 8.56 -16.16
C GLY A 193 2.89 8.94 -17.10
N ASN A 194 2.52 9.45 -18.25
CA ASN A 194 3.44 9.96 -19.30
C ASN A 194 3.10 11.41 -19.70
N GLY A 195 2.18 12.06 -18.96
CA GLY A 195 1.72 13.42 -19.23
C GLY A 195 0.71 13.54 -20.39
N ALA A 196 0.54 12.52 -21.22
CA ALA A 196 -0.36 12.51 -22.37
C ALA A 196 -1.67 11.78 -22.09
N GLU A 197 -1.59 10.56 -21.55
CA GLU A 197 -2.75 9.71 -21.29
C GLU A 197 -3.49 10.09 -20.00
N PRO A 198 -4.83 9.94 -19.98
CA PRO A 198 -5.61 10.11 -18.75
C PRO A 198 -5.24 9.02 -17.72
N MET A 199 -5.08 9.44 -16.48
CA MET A 199 -4.82 8.54 -15.36
C MET A 199 -6.10 8.20 -14.61
N CYS A 200 -6.08 7.10 -13.87
CA CYS A 200 -7.19 6.65 -13.02
C CYS A 200 -6.71 6.40 -11.57
N ASN A 201 -7.55 5.82 -10.73
CA ASN A 201 -7.26 5.52 -9.33
C ASN A 201 -5.97 4.73 -9.09
N TRP A 202 -5.51 3.94 -10.06
CA TRP A 202 -4.24 3.21 -9.97
C TRP A 202 -3.07 4.12 -9.64
N THR A 203 -3.03 5.31 -10.20
CA THR A 203 -1.92 6.24 -9.99
C THR A 203 -1.79 6.64 -8.54
N SER A 204 -2.84 7.15 -7.92
CA SER A 204 -2.81 7.55 -6.50
C SER A 204 -2.68 6.35 -5.57
N TRP A 205 -3.34 5.24 -5.88
CA TRP A 205 -3.32 4.02 -5.05
C TRP A 205 -1.94 3.37 -5.02
N CYS A 206 -1.34 3.09 -6.19
CA CYS A 206 0.02 2.53 -6.24
C CYS A 206 1.04 3.50 -5.62
N THR A 207 0.94 4.80 -5.92
CA THR A 207 1.86 5.82 -5.40
C THR A 207 1.83 5.88 -3.88
N GLN A 208 0.64 5.87 -3.25
CA GLN A 208 0.51 5.86 -1.79
C GLN A 208 1.24 4.66 -1.17
N ASN A 209 0.99 3.47 -1.70
CA ASN A 209 1.56 2.25 -1.15
C ASN A 209 3.08 2.14 -1.37
N VAL A 210 3.57 2.63 -2.51
CA VAL A 210 5.02 2.73 -2.74
C VAL A 210 5.66 3.73 -1.78
N LEU A 211 5.05 4.91 -1.56
CA LEU A 211 5.55 5.88 -0.58
C LEU A 211 5.59 5.30 0.83
N LEU A 212 4.54 4.59 1.28
CA LEU A 212 4.55 3.87 2.56
C LEU A 212 5.72 2.88 2.62
N THR A 213 5.91 2.09 1.58
CA THR A 213 7.02 1.12 1.51
C THR A 213 8.38 1.81 1.62
N VAL A 214 8.58 2.92 0.89
CA VAL A 214 9.84 3.69 0.90
C VAL A 214 10.14 4.27 2.27
N PHE A 215 9.15 4.86 2.95
CA PHE A 215 9.37 5.59 4.20
C PHE A 215 9.27 4.73 5.47
N LEU A 216 8.81 3.49 5.36
CA LEU A 216 8.76 2.53 6.47
C LEU A 216 9.91 1.51 6.42
N LEU A 217 10.57 1.33 5.28
CA LEU A 217 11.75 0.49 5.15
C LEU A 217 13.04 1.31 5.25
N PRO A 218 14.17 0.67 5.61
CA PRO A 218 15.49 1.31 5.62
C PRO A 218 15.94 1.61 4.19
N THR A 219 15.60 2.79 3.68
CA THR A 219 15.94 3.29 2.35
C THR A 219 16.95 4.42 2.43
N THR A 220 17.74 4.58 1.37
CA THR A 220 18.71 5.68 1.27
C THR A 220 18.02 7.02 0.99
N GLN A 221 18.65 8.14 1.34
CA GLN A 221 18.18 9.48 1.00
C GLN A 221 17.98 9.67 -0.51
N GLN A 222 18.83 9.05 -1.32
CA GLN A 222 18.68 9.08 -2.78
C GLN A 222 17.40 8.40 -3.22
N GLN A 223 17.08 7.23 -2.67
CA GLN A 223 15.83 6.52 -2.97
C GLN A 223 14.60 7.31 -2.51
N ARG A 224 14.63 7.91 -1.31
CA ARG A 224 13.54 8.77 -0.80
C ARG A 224 13.28 9.95 -1.71
N LYS A 225 14.32 10.70 -2.07
CA LYS A 225 14.21 11.84 -3.00
C LYS A 225 13.72 11.41 -4.38
N ALA A 226 14.19 10.29 -4.90
CA ALA A 226 13.73 9.75 -6.18
C ALA A 226 12.24 9.36 -6.13
N ALA A 227 11.80 8.71 -5.04
CA ALA A 227 10.41 8.34 -4.85
C ALA A 227 9.50 9.56 -4.75
N VAL A 228 9.89 10.59 -3.99
CA VAL A 228 9.11 11.84 -3.87
C VAL A 228 9.00 12.54 -5.24
N LYS A 229 10.09 12.61 -6.02
CA LYS A 229 10.06 13.20 -7.36
C LYS A 229 9.12 12.44 -8.31
N GLN A 230 9.23 11.11 -8.34
CA GLN A 230 8.36 10.29 -9.19
C GLN A 230 6.89 10.37 -8.72
N ALA A 231 6.64 10.33 -7.41
CA ALA A 231 5.29 10.48 -6.86
C ALA A 231 4.67 11.84 -7.24
N ALA A 232 5.42 12.93 -7.08
CA ALA A 232 4.94 14.26 -7.45
C ALA A 232 4.57 14.35 -8.94
N TYR A 233 5.39 13.79 -9.82
CA TYR A 233 5.11 13.71 -11.26
C TYR A 233 3.86 12.87 -11.55
N SER A 234 3.77 11.67 -10.98
CA SER A 234 2.63 10.77 -11.19
C SER A 234 1.31 11.39 -10.73
N LEU A 235 1.33 12.05 -9.56
CA LEU A 235 0.16 12.72 -9.01
C LEU A 235 -0.22 13.97 -9.83
N ASP A 236 0.73 14.69 -10.43
CA ASP A 236 0.41 15.77 -11.37
C ASP A 236 -0.24 15.23 -12.64
N CYS A 237 0.21 14.08 -13.17
CA CYS A 237 -0.45 13.39 -14.28
C CYS A 237 -1.89 12.98 -13.92
N PHE A 238 -2.10 12.46 -12.71
CA PHE A 238 -3.42 12.08 -12.21
C PHE A 238 -4.35 13.28 -12.07
N LEU A 239 -3.85 14.38 -11.49
CA LEU A 239 -4.63 15.59 -11.26
C LEU A 239 -4.89 16.39 -12.54
N LYS A 240 -4.11 16.19 -13.59
CA LYS A 240 -4.26 16.91 -14.85
C LYS A 240 -5.70 16.82 -15.40
N ASP A 241 -6.24 15.62 -15.42
CA ASP A 241 -7.54 15.32 -16.00
C ASP A 241 -8.67 15.24 -14.93
N TYR A 242 -8.34 15.41 -13.66
CA TYR A 242 -9.32 15.47 -12.59
C TYR A 242 -10.08 16.81 -12.64
N GLY A 243 -11.41 16.78 -12.53
CA GLY A 243 -12.25 17.97 -12.57
C GLY A 243 -11.90 19.01 -11.49
N ALA A 244 -12.08 20.28 -11.79
CA ALA A 244 -11.88 21.35 -10.82
C ALA A 244 -12.91 21.30 -9.67
N ASP A 245 -14.07 20.72 -9.93
CA ASP A 245 -15.16 20.46 -8.97
C ASP A 245 -14.86 19.30 -8.00
N GLY A 246 -13.78 18.56 -8.23
CA GLY A 246 -13.39 17.40 -7.42
C GLY A 246 -14.14 16.12 -7.74
N CYS A 247 -14.96 16.09 -8.79
CA CYS A 247 -15.70 14.90 -9.19
C CYS A 247 -14.76 13.78 -9.64
N CYS A 248 -14.95 12.59 -9.06
CA CYS A 248 -14.21 11.40 -9.48
C CYS A 248 -14.77 10.86 -10.80
N ASN A 249 -13.96 10.84 -11.86
CA ASN A 249 -14.36 10.35 -13.18
C ASN A 249 -14.82 8.89 -13.17
N GLU A 250 -14.34 8.09 -12.21
CA GLU A 250 -14.72 6.69 -12.03
C GLU A 250 -15.97 6.52 -11.16
N GLY A 251 -16.61 7.62 -10.75
CA GLY A 251 -17.81 7.65 -9.92
C GLY A 251 -17.57 7.52 -8.41
N ALA A 252 -18.64 7.68 -7.64
CA ALA A 252 -18.59 7.72 -6.17
C ALA A 252 -18.06 6.42 -5.55
N GLN A 253 -18.27 5.27 -6.19
CA GLN A 253 -17.78 3.98 -5.69
C GLN A 253 -16.25 3.92 -5.66
N TYR A 254 -15.59 4.47 -6.68
CA TYR A 254 -14.13 4.49 -6.77
C TYR A 254 -13.48 5.72 -6.12
N TYR A 255 -14.28 6.69 -5.67
CA TYR A 255 -13.79 7.89 -5.01
C TYR A 255 -12.82 7.58 -3.85
N ARG A 256 -13.11 6.57 -3.02
CA ARG A 256 -12.21 6.14 -1.93
C ARG A 256 -10.86 5.64 -2.42
N HIS A 257 -10.78 5.09 -3.64
CA HIS A 257 -9.54 4.59 -4.24
C HIS A 257 -8.84 5.66 -5.12
N ALA A 258 -9.45 6.80 -5.29
CA ALA A 258 -8.91 7.95 -6.03
C ALA A 258 -8.63 9.12 -5.07
N GLY A 259 -9.67 9.71 -4.47
CA GLY A 259 -9.55 10.86 -3.59
C GLY A 259 -8.88 10.54 -2.25
N LEU A 260 -9.26 9.45 -1.59
CA LEU A 260 -8.66 9.07 -0.30
C LEU A 260 -7.19 8.66 -0.45
N THR A 261 -6.83 7.91 -1.52
CA THR A 261 -5.43 7.52 -1.75
C THR A 261 -4.58 8.71 -2.19
N LEU A 262 -5.13 9.68 -2.93
CA LEU A 262 -4.48 10.96 -3.17
C LEU A 262 -4.20 11.70 -1.84
N TRP A 263 -5.19 11.77 -0.96
CA TRP A 263 -5.02 12.34 0.37
C TRP A 263 -3.91 11.64 1.15
N GLY A 264 -3.89 10.30 1.14
CA GLY A 264 -2.83 9.51 1.78
C GLY A 264 -1.44 9.78 1.19
N CYS A 265 -1.33 10.00 -0.13
CA CYS A 265 -0.05 10.45 -0.73
C CYS A 265 0.39 11.80 -0.16
N LEU A 266 -0.53 12.77 -0.10
CA LEU A 266 -0.23 14.12 0.41
C LEU A 266 0.09 14.10 1.91
N ASP A 267 -0.57 13.24 2.69
CA ASP A 267 -0.31 13.07 4.11
C ASP A 267 1.12 12.55 4.36
N ILE A 268 1.55 11.52 3.63
CA ILE A 268 2.92 11.01 3.70
C ILE A 268 3.92 12.09 3.28
N LEU A 269 3.69 12.74 2.14
CA LEU A 269 4.57 13.77 1.61
C LEU A 269 4.69 14.96 2.57
N SER A 270 3.59 15.41 3.16
CA SER A 270 3.60 16.53 4.13
C SER A 270 4.21 16.13 5.47
N THR A 271 4.14 14.85 5.85
CA THR A 271 4.83 14.36 7.06
C THR A 271 6.34 14.41 6.89
N VAL A 272 6.86 14.04 5.72
CA VAL A 272 8.31 13.97 5.48
C VAL A 272 8.91 15.29 4.96
N ALA A 273 8.11 16.17 4.40
CA ALA A 273 8.51 17.50 3.91
C ALA A 273 7.37 18.54 4.07
N PRO A 274 7.05 18.94 5.31
CA PRO A 274 5.89 19.76 5.61
C PRO A 274 5.91 21.14 4.91
N GLU A 275 7.06 21.78 4.81
CA GLU A 275 7.17 23.10 4.16
C GLU A 275 6.83 23.01 2.66
N ALA A 276 7.18 21.90 2.02
CA ALA A 276 6.89 21.70 0.61
C ALA A 276 5.42 21.33 0.37
N PHE A 277 4.87 20.38 1.13
CA PHE A 277 3.62 19.72 0.73
C PHE A 277 2.39 20.07 1.57
N SER A 278 2.53 20.55 2.83
CA SER A 278 1.37 20.92 3.64
C SER A 278 0.50 22.04 3.02
N PRO A 279 1.06 23.03 2.29
CA PRO A 279 0.23 24.04 1.63
C PRO A 279 -0.73 23.48 0.58
N LEU A 280 -0.46 22.30 0.02
CA LEU A 280 -1.31 21.67 -0.99
C LEU A 280 -2.71 21.29 -0.47
N PHE A 281 -2.88 21.05 0.83
CA PHE A 281 -4.20 20.79 1.42
C PHE A 281 -5.16 21.98 1.29
N HIS A 282 -4.63 23.19 1.11
CA HIS A 282 -5.41 24.41 0.90
C HIS A 282 -5.65 24.72 -0.58
N ALA A 283 -5.06 23.95 -1.51
CA ALA A 283 -5.30 24.15 -2.94
C ALA A 283 -6.77 23.86 -3.28
N PRO A 284 -7.48 24.75 -4.00
CA PRO A 284 -8.92 24.61 -4.24
C PRO A 284 -9.31 23.25 -4.84
N LYS A 285 -8.53 22.73 -5.79
CA LYS A 285 -8.78 21.43 -6.41
C LYS A 285 -8.69 20.28 -5.40
N ILE A 286 -7.68 20.28 -4.52
CA ILE A 286 -7.50 19.24 -3.48
C ILE A 286 -8.66 19.31 -2.48
N LYS A 287 -9.02 20.53 -2.07
CA LYS A 287 -10.17 20.73 -1.20
C LYS A 287 -11.47 20.22 -1.82
N ASN A 288 -11.74 20.55 -3.08
CA ASN A 288 -12.94 20.11 -3.78
C ASN A 288 -12.97 18.58 -3.92
N ILE A 289 -11.82 17.92 -4.17
CA ILE A 289 -11.72 16.46 -4.19
C ILE A 289 -12.07 15.89 -2.80
N ALA A 290 -11.55 16.44 -1.71
CA ALA A 290 -11.85 15.98 -0.36
C ALA A 290 -13.33 16.15 0.02
N GLU A 291 -13.98 17.22 -0.44
CA GLU A 291 -15.37 17.56 -0.16
C GLU A 291 -16.37 16.89 -1.14
N TYR A 292 -15.91 16.33 -2.25
CA TYR A 292 -16.77 15.79 -3.32
C TYR A 292 -17.85 14.83 -2.81
N ILE A 293 -17.50 13.88 -1.94
CA ILE A 293 -18.48 12.90 -1.44
C ILE A 293 -19.56 13.56 -0.59
N LEU A 294 -19.27 14.66 0.09
CA LEU A 294 -20.24 15.39 0.89
C LEU A 294 -21.27 16.07 0.01
N SER A 295 -20.88 16.54 -1.18
CA SER A 295 -21.82 17.15 -2.14
C SER A 295 -22.88 16.17 -2.63
N LEU A 296 -22.55 14.88 -2.71
CA LEU A 296 -23.47 13.83 -3.14
C LEU A 296 -24.53 13.48 -2.06
N ILE A 297 -24.23 13.73 -0.79
CA ILE A 297 -25.15 13.46 0.33
C ILE A 297 -26.32 14.45 0.33
N HIS A 298 -26.14 15.62 -0.26
CA HIS A 298 -27.15 16.69 -0.29
C HIS A 298 -27.99 16.70 -1.57
N ILE A 299 -27.76 15.77 -2.50
CA ILE A 299 -28.58 15.58 -3.69
C ILE A 299 -29.58 14.44 -3.48
#